data_581df6b7ae942b54d1f06723bc47c001
#
_entry.id   581df6b7ae942b54d1f06723bc47c001
#
_cell.length_a   1.000
_cell.length_b   1.000
_cell.length_c   1.000
_cell.angle_alpha   90.00
_cell.angle_beta   90.00
_cell.angle_gamma   90.00
#
_symmetry.space_group_name_H-M   'P 1'
#
loop_
_entity.id
_entity.type
_entity.pdbx_description
1 polymer ?
#
loop_
_entity_poly.entity_id
_entity_poly.type
_entity_poly.pdbx_seq_one_letter_code
_entity_poly.pdbx_strand_id
1 'polypeptide(L)'
;TGTNTWRRLPSWPAGCESGCSIHPTPLYLQAGMKVGFDAPKGGASEFEEYISDPAKPVPFRSRPIQPVGYSGDFTWAYWLVDDQREASGRPDVLAFASDVLKDSVKISGQPVANLVASSSGTDSDWVVKVIDVYPDEVAAQPSMGGYQLMVSADIFRGRYRERLDSPKAIASNVPLLYKFTLPTVNHVFLPGHRIMVQVQSSWFPLYDRNPQTFVPNIFWAKPEDYKKATQRVFHSGEHASFIELPVVEMK
;
A
#
# COMPACT_ATOMS: atom_id res chain seq x y z
N THR A 1 10.31 -2.24 -13.79
CA THR A 1 11.01 -1.10 -13.16
C THR A 1 12.11 -1.58 -12.20
N GLY A 2 12.78 -0.68 -11.49
CA GLY A 2 13.93 -0.99 -10.63
C GLY A 2 15.24 -0.94 -11.41
N THR A 3 15.51 -1.91 -12.26
CA THR A 3 16.74 -1.96 -13.09
C THR A 3 16.69 -1.07 -14.33
N ASN A 4 15.54 -0.49 -14.67
CA ASN A 4 15.30 0.27 -15.91
C ASN A 4 15.69 -0.49 -17.21
N THR A 5 15.61 -1.82 -17.16
CA THR A 5 15.96 -2.69 -18.28
C THR A 5 14.69 -3.20 -18.97
N TRP A 6 14.55 -2.89 -20.26
CA TRP A 6 13.47 -3.42 -21.08
C TRP A 6 13.78 -4.83 -21.52
N ARG A 7 12.83 -5.75 -21.30
CA ARG A 7 12.93 -7.16 -21.72
C ARG A 7 11.70 -7.54 -22.52
N ARG A 8 11.89 -8.39 -23.53
CA ARG A 8 10.78 -9.02 -24.27
C ARG A 8 10.50 -10.36 -23.61
N LEU A 9 9.28 -10.57 -23.16
CA LEU A 9 8.86 -11.82 -22.52
C LEU A 9 7.86 -12.53 -23.43
N PRO A 10 7.87 -13.88 -23.48
CA PRO A 10 6.98 -14.66 -24.33
C PRO A 10 5.51 -14.62 -23.88
N SER A 11 5.27 -14.32 -22.61
CA SER A 11 3.94 -14.27 -22.01
C SER A 11 3.94 -13.31 -20.81
N TRP A 12 2.76 -12.99 -20.30
CA TRP A 12 2.57 -12.18 -19.10
C TRP A 12 1.55 -12.83 -18.15
N PRO A 13 1.78 -12.87 -16.81
CA PRO A 13 3.06 -12.53 -16.19
C PRO A 13 4.13 -13.57 -16.46
N ALA A 14 5.38 -13.15 -16.57
CA ALA A 14 6.52 -14.05 -16.72
C ALA A 14 7.67 -13.61 -15.80
N GLY A 15 8.29 -14.55 -15.12
CA GLY A 15 9.38 -14.27 -14.20
C GLY A 15 10.65 -13.84 -14.92
N CYS A 16 10.97 -14.47 -16.07
CA CYS A 16 12.11 -14.16 -16.91
C CYS A 16 11.91 -14.76 -18.31
N GLU A 17 12.83 -14.46 -19.23
CA GLU A 17 12.78 -14.96 -20.63
C GLU A 17 12.84 -16.49 -20.71
N SER A 18 13.52 -17.15 -19.78
CA SER A 18 13.68 -18.62 -19.70
C SER A 18 12.56 -19.33 -18.93
N GLY A 19 11.47 -18.63 -18.53
CA GLY A 19 10.36 -19.23 -17.81
C GLY A 19 10.63 -19.49 -16.33
N CYS A 20 11.19 -18.52 -15.59
CA CYS A 20 11.39 -18.63 -14.13
C CYS A 20 10.06 -18.81 -13.40
N SER A 21 10.08 -19.63 -12.34
CA SER A 21 8.94 -19.82 -11.46
C SER A 21 8.58 -18.52 -10.72
N ILE A 22 7.28 -18.31 -10.52
CA ILE A 22 6.74 -17.22 -9.70
C ILE A 22 6.04 -17.87 -8.51
N HIS A 23 6.44 -17.49 -7.31
CA HIS A 23 5.90 -18.04 -6.08
C HIS A 23 5.16 -16.97 -5.28
N PRO A 24 3.89 -17.19 -4.92
CA PRO A 24 3.20 -16.36 -3.94
C PRO A 24 3.96 -16.40 -2.62
N THR A 25 4.53 -15.28 -2.22
CA THR A 25 5.39 -15.19 -1.03
C THR A 25 4.83 -14.12 -0.10
N PRO A 26 4.41 -14.47 1.12
CA PRO A 26 3.88 -13.49 2.06
C PRO A 26 4.98 -12.57 2.59
N LEU A 27 4.75 -11.26 2.49
CA LEU A 27 5.51 -10.22 3.17
C LEU A 27 4.66 -9.76 4.35
N TYR A 28 4.99 -10.25 5.55
CA TYR A 28 4.22 -9.99 6.77
C TYR A 28 4.47 -8.60 7.33
N LEU A 29 3.40 -7.92 7.75
CA LEU A 29 3.50 -6.78 8.65
C LEU A 29 3.89 -7.31 10.05
N GLN A 30 4.75 -6.58 10.74
CA GLN A 30 5.32 -6.99 12.03
C GLN A 30 5.33 -5.82 13.00
N ALA A 31 5.41 -6.11 14.29
CA ALA A 31 5.51 -5.10 15.34
C ALA A 31 6.65 -4.11 15.10
N GLY A 32 6.46 -2.86 15.56
CA GLY A 32 7.46 -1.81 15.43
C GLY A 32 7.62 -1.29 14.01
N MET A 33 6.54 -1.28 13.22
CA MET A 33 6.51 -0.80 11.83
C MET A 33 7.51 -1.54 10.92
N LYS A 34 7.66 -2.84 11.11
CA LYS A 34 8.52 -3.70 10.29
C LYS A 34 7.72 -4.51 9.28
N VAL A 35 8.36 -4.89 8.18
CA VAL A 35 7.91 -5.98 7.29
C VAL A 35 9.03 -7.00 7.09
N GLY A 36 8.64 -8.25 6.88
CA GLY A 36 9.59 -9.34 6.60
C GLY A 36 8.90 -10.58 6.03
N PHE A 37 9.69 -11.47 5.47
CA PHE A 37 9.19 -12.72 4.89
C PHE A 37 8.93 -13.82 5.94
N ASP A 38 9.45 -13.65 7.16
CA ASP A 38 9.18 -14.57 8.26
C ASP A 38 7.85 -14.23 8.91
N ALA A 39 7.05 -15.25 9.19
CA ALA A 39 5.79 -15.07 9.91
C ALA A 39 6.05 -14.44 11.29
N PRO A 40 5.24 -13.47 11.72
CA PRO A 40 5.43 -12.82 13.00
C PRO A 40 5.27 -13.82 14.15
N LYS A 41 6.23 -13.80 15.07
CA LYS A 41 6.12 -14.50 16.34
C LYS A 41 5.26 -13.63 17.25
N GLY A 42 4.28 -14.21 17.94
CA GLY A 42 3.42 -13.47 18.86
C GLY A 42 4.23 -12.52 19.76
N GLY A 43 3.68 -11.34 20.02
CA GLY A 43 4.34 -10.26 20.74
C GLY A 43 3.38 -9.50 21.67
N ALA A 44 3.90 -8.52 22.41
CA ALA A 44 3.12 -7.70 23.33
C ALA A 44 2.12 -6.76 22.64
N SER A 45 2.38 -6.37 21.40
CA SER A 45 1.46 -5.59 20.56
C SER A 45 0.88 -6.49 19.48
N GLU A 46 -0.44 -6.44 19.32
CA GLU A 46 -1.16 -7.20 18.30
C GLU A 46 -1.44 -6.37 17.05
N PHE A 47 -1.38 -5.05 17.14
CA PHE A 47 -1.71 -4.11 16.08
C PHE A 47 -0.93 -2.80 16.22
N GLU A 48 -0.86 -2.06 15.11
CA GLU A 48 -0.55 -0.63 15.08
C GLU A 48 -1.82 0.15 14.77
N GLU A 49 -1.94 1.38 15.31
CA GLU A 49 -3.16 2.17 15.14
C GLU A 49 -2.88 3.61 14.71
N TYR A 50 -3.86 4.21 14.05
CA TYR A 50 -3.88 5.63 13.70
C TYR A 50 -5.30 6.20 13.74
N ILE A 51 -5.41 7.52 13.82
CA ILE A 51 -6.68 8.22 13.72
C ILE A 51 -6.86 8.71 12.29
N SER A 52 -7.87 8.19 11.61
CA SER A 52 -8.30 8.71 10.32
C SER A 52 -9.33 9.82 10.51
N ASP A 53 -9.04 11.00 9.95
CA ASP A 53 -9.94 12.16 9.99
C ASP A 53 -10.39 12.53 8.58
N PRO A 54 -11.65 12.31 8.21
CA PRO A 54 -12.15 12.67 6.88
C PRO A 54 -12.08 14.17 6.56
N ALA A 55 -11.96 15.04 7.58
CA ALA A 55 -11.74 16.47 7.37
C ALA A 55 -10.30 16.81 6.98
N LYS A 56 -9.36 15.90 7.22
CA LYS A 56 -7.93 16.05 6.92
C LYS A 56 -7.41 14.81 6.18
N PRO A 57 -7.98 14.47 5.02
CA PRO A 57 -7.63 13.24 4.32
C PRO A 57 -6.15 13.24 3.90
N VAL A 58 -5.56 12.05 3.81
CA VAL A 58 -4.24 11.88 3.22
C VAL A 58 -4.30 12.31 1.75
N PRO A 59 -3.47 13.27 1.34
CA PRO A 59 -3.49 13.75 -0.03
C PRO A 59 -2.91 12.70 -0.99
N PHE A 60 -3.48 12.63 -2.19
CA PHE A 60 -2.94 11.81 -3.27
C PHE A 60 -1.55 12.28 -3.71
N ARG A 61 -1.34 13.59 -3.70
CA ARG A 61 -0.10 14.26 -4.07
C ARG A 61 0.14 15.47 -3.17
N SER A 62 1.37 15.94 -3.13
CA SER A 62 1.74 17.19 -2.47
C SER A 62 0.86 18.35 -2.91
N ARG A 63 0.48 19.21 -1.97
CA ARG A 63 -0.34 20.39 -2.25
C ARG A 63 0.52 21.65 -2.37
N PRO A 64 0.16 22.59 -3.29
CA PRO A 64 -0.97 22.55 -4.23
C PRO A 64 -0.73 21.54 -5.35
N ILE A 65 -1.78 20.78 -5.69
CA ILE A 65 -1.70 19.79 -6.77
C ILE A 65 -1.52 20.54 -8.10
N GLN A 66 -0.41 20.26 -8.78
CA GLN A 66 -0.12 20.84 -10.08
C GLN A 66 -1.01 20.26 -11.17
N PRO A 67 -1.48 21.09 -12.11
CA PRO A 67 -2.28 20.57 -13.23
C PRO A 67 -1.45 19.61 -14.10
N VAL A 68 -2.15 18.68 -14.76
CA VAL A 68 -1.56 17.82 -15.77
C VAL A 68 -1.39 18.61 -17.07
N GLY A 69 -0.14 18.85 -17.47
CA GLY A 69 0.18 19.48 -18.75
C GLY A 69 0.33 18.41 -19.86
N TYR A 70 -0.31 18.66 -21.01
CA TYR A 70 -0.20 17.80 -22.19
C TYR A 70 0.66 18.43 -23.30
N SER A 71 1.04 19.70 -23.15
CA SER A 71 1.88 20.41 -24.12
C SER A 71 2.98 21.20 -23.40
N GLY A 72 4.22 21.01 -23.80
CA GLY A 72 5.41 21.70 -23.25
C GLY A 72 5.95 21.02 -22.00
N ASP A 73 5.34 21.24 -20.86
CA ASP A 73 5.73 20.58 -19.61
C ASP A 73 4.87 19.33 -19.37
N PHE A 74 5.42 18.19 -19.74
CA PHE A 74 4.76 16.89 -19.65
C PHE A 74 4.73 16.41 -18.20
N THR A 75 3.75 16.87 -17.41
CA THR A 75 3.73 16.66 -15.94
C THR A 75 3.03 15.38 -15.51
N TRP A 76 2.20 14.75 -16.35
CA TRP A 76 1.47 13.54 -15.95
C TRP A 76 2.39 12.36 -15.61
N ALA A 77 3.57 12.27 -16.23
CA ALA A 77 4.54 11.23 -15.95
C ALA A 77 5.06 11.28 -14.51
N TYR A 78 5.16 12.47 -13.92
CA TYR A 78 5.56 12.65 -12.52
C TYR A 78 4.53 12.09 -11.54
N TRP A 79 3.26 12.05 -11.92
CA TRP A 79 2.20 11.52 -11.07
C TRP A 79 2.37 10.04 -10.75
N LEU A 80 2.97 9.29 -11.68
CA LEU A 80 3.22 7.86 -11.54
C LEU A 80 4.40 7.56 -10.61
N VAL A 81 5.27 8.52 -10.42
CA VAL A 81 6.54 8.36 -9.69
C VAL A 81 6.71 9.37 -8.55
N ASP A 82 5.63 9.96 -8.07
CA ASP A 82 5.67 10.90 -6.94
C ASP A 82 6.27 10.24 -5.69
N ASP A 83 7.18 10.97 -5.06
CA ASP A 83 7.84 10.56 -3.83
C ASP A 83 6.83 10.37 -2.68
N GLN A 84 6.82 9.20 -2.07
CA GLN A 84 5.87 8.87 -1.01
C GLN A 84 6.36 9.28 0.39
N ARG A 85 7.51 9.98 0.53
CA ARG A 85 8.04 10.42 1.83
C ARG A 85 7.09 11.33 2.60
N GLU A 86 6.38 12.23 1.89
CA GLU A 86 5.38 13.09 2.54
C GLU A 86 4.26 12.28 3.20
N ALA A 87 3.78 11.24 2.52
CA ALA A 87 2.76 10.35 3.06
C ALA A 87 3.31 9.50 4.23
N SER A 88 4.52 8.93 4.10
CA SER A 88 5.10 8.07 5.14
C SER A 88 5.41 8.80 6.46
N GLY A 89 5.61 10.11 6.41
CA GLY A 89 5.85 10.94 7.60
C GLY A 89 4.59 11.37 8.34
N ARG A 90 3.40 11.00 7.87
CA ARG A 90 2.12 11.44 8.46
C ARG A 90 1.69 10.52 9.61
N PRO A 91 1.07 11.08 10.69
CA PRO A 91 0.57 10.29 11.81
C PRO A 91 -0.69 9.47 11.49
N ASP A 92 -1.32 9.70 10.34
CA ASP A 92 -2.50 8.98 9.84
C ASP A 92 -2.16 8.00 8.70
N VAL A 93 -0.87 7.62 8.61
CA VAL A 93 -0.34 6.61 7.69
C VAL A 93 0.58 5.66 8.48
N LEU A 94 0.32 4.37 8.42
CA LEU A 94 1.25 3.36 8.92
C LEU A 94 2.25 3.01 7.82
N ALA A 95 3.54 3.15 8.11
CA ALA A 95 4.62 2.89 7.16
C ALA A 95 5.53 1.77 7.70
N PHE A 96 5.26 0.55 7.29
CA PHE A 96 6.04 -0.63 7.67
C PHE A 96 7.19 -0.82 6.68
N ALA A 97 8.43 -0.92 7.15
CA ALA A 97 9.61 -1.06 6.30
C ALA A 97 10.44 -2.30 6.64
N SER A 98 10.99 -2.94 5.62
CA SER A 98 11.95 -4.05 5.79
C SER A 98 13.30 -3.54 6.32
N ASP A 99 14.13 -4.44 6.77
CA ASP A 99 15.55 -4.17 6.87
C ASP A 99 16.13 -3.92 5.46
N VAL A 100 17.33 -3.39 5.40
CA VAL A 100 18.04 -3.17 4.12
C VAL A 100 18.23 -4.52 3.42
N LEU A 101 17.80 -4.60 2.16
CA LEU A 101 17.93 -5.79 1.36
C LEU A 101 19.39 -6.07 1.06
N LYS A 102 19.83 -7.31 1.30
CA LYS A 102 21.17 -7.79 0.94
C LYS A 102 21.20 -8.30 -0.49
N ASP A 103 20.09 -8.89 -0.93
CA ASP A 103 19.90 -9.48 -2.24
C ASP A 103 18.70 -8.83 -2.95
N SER A 104 18.68 -8.89 -4.27
CA SER A 104 17.54 -8.40 -5.04
C SER A 104 16.28 -9.24 -4.81
N VAL A 105 15.15 -8.58 -4.68
CA VAL A 105 13.82 -9.22 -4.69
C VAL A 105 13.09 -8.81 -5.97
N LYS A 106 12.82 -9.76 -6.83
CA LYS A 106 12.06 -9.52 -8.07
C LYS A 106 10.63 -10.02 -7.91
N ILE A 107 9.68 -9.17 -8.29
CA ILE A 107 8.26 -9.52 -8.36
C ILE A 107 7.74 -9.37 -9.78
N SER A 108 6.87 -10.29 -10.21
CA SER A 108 6.23 -10.24 -11.53
C SER A 108 4.83 -10.84 -11.45
N GLY A 109 3.82 -10.00 -11.56
CA GLY A 109 2.43 -10.40 -11.44
C GLY A 109 1.63 -9.45 -10.56
N GLN A 110 0.57 -9.96 -9.94
CA GLN A 110 -0.38 -9.18 -9.17
C GLN A 110 -0.18 -9.41 -7.67
N PRO A 111 0.28 -8.41 -6.89
CA PRO A 111 0.32 -8.54 -5.43
C PRO A 111 -1.10 -8.61 -4.86
N VAL A 112 -1.25 -9.30 -3.72
CA VAL A 112 -2.54 -9.41 -3.01
C VAL A 112 -2.39 -8.94 -1.57
N ALA A 113 -3.14 -7.93 -1.19
CA ALA A 113 -3.24 -7.50 0.20
C ALA A 113 -4.16 -8.46 0.98
N ASN A 114 -3.66 -9.00 2.09
CA ASN A 114 -4.41 -9.73 3.09
C ASN A 114 -4.31 -8.92 4.39
N LEU A 115 -5.19 -7.92 4.52
CA LEU A 115 -5.15 -6.96 5.61
C LEU A 115 -6.19 -7.35 6.67
N VAL A 116 -5.74 -7.71 7.86
CA VAL A 116 -6.62 -7.86 9.03
C VAL A 116 -6.65 -6.52 9.75
N ALA A 117 -7.81 -5.88 9.77
CA ALA A 117 -7.94 -4.54 10.31
C ALA A 117 -9.29 -4.32 10.99
N SER A 118 -9.35 -3.36 11.91
CA SER A 118 -10.59 -2.90 12.54
C SER A 118 -10.69 -1.38 12.50
N SER A 119 -11.93 -0.90 12.57
CA SER A 119 -12.26 0.52 12.67
C SER A 119 -13.17 0.75 13.87
N SER A 120 -13.01 1.87 14.56
CA SER A 120 -14.02 2.30 15.53
C SER A 120 -15.29 2.85 14.88
N GLY A 121 -15.25 3.12 13.56
CA GLY A 121 -16.40 3.49 12.73
C GLY A 121 -17.20 2.26 12.25
N THR A 122 -18.23 2.54 11.46
CA THR A 122 -19.08 1.51 10.84
C THR A 122 -18.87 1.37 9.34
N ASP A 123 -17.94 2.14 8.78
CA ASP A 123 -17.40 2.04 7.43
C ASP A 123 -15.94 2.51 7.42
N SER A 124 -15.14 2.05 6.46
CA SER A 124 -13.78 2.51 6.26
C SER A 124 -13.29 2.11 4.87
N ASP A 125 -12.34 2.88 4.35
CA ASP A 125 -11.53 2.50 3.20
C ASP A 125 -10.12 2.11 3.66
N TRP A 126 -9.49 1.20 2.92
CA TRP A 126 -8.14 0.74 3.16
C TRP A 126 -7.31 0.93 1.89
N VAL A 127 -6.34 1.83 1.94
CA VAL A 127 -5.35 2.01 0.88
C VAL A 127 -4.10 1.27 1.29
N VAL A 128 -3.61 0.41 0.41
CA VAL A 128 -2.34 -0.30 0.60
C VAL A 128 -1.41 0.07 -0.54
N LYS A 129 -0.18 0.44 -0.20
CA LYS A 129 0.89 0.76 -1.16
C LYS A 129 2.09 -0.12 -0.90
N VAL A 130 2.65 -0.69 -1.95
CA VAL A 130 3.97 -1.34 -1.95
C VAL A 130 4.96 -0.36 -2.56
N ILE A 131 6.03 -0.07 -1.84
CA ILE A 131 6.96 1.02 -2.13
C ILE A 131 8.39 0.48 -2.12
N ASP A 132 9.17 0.90 -3.09
CA ASP A 132 10.62 0.70 -3.13
C ASP A 132 11.30 1.93 -2.50
N VAL A 133 11.94 1.73 -1.35
CA VAL A 133 12.67 2.77 -0.66
C VAL A 133 14.14 2.68 -1.05
N TYR A 134 14.62 3.74 -1.68
CA TYR A 134 16.00 3.86 -2.11
C TYR A 134 16.95 4.05 -0.91
N PRO A 135 18.24 3.73 -1.05
CA PRO A 135 19.24 4.05 -0.04
C PRO A 135 19.26 5.55 0.29
N ASP A 136 19.62 5.90 1.52
CA ASP A 136 19.71 7.31 1.95
C ASP A 136 20.72 8.10 1.11
N GLU A 137 21.75 7.43 0.61
CA GLU A 137 22.76 8.00 -0.28
C GLU A 137 22.79 7.26 -1.62
N VAL A 138 22.60 7.99 -2.72
CA VAL A 138 22.74 7.50 -4.10
C VAL A 138 23.81 8.35 -4.79
N ALA A 139 25.05 7.91 -4.74
CA ALA A 139 26.21 8.70 -5.20
C ALA A 139 26.09 9.17 -6.67
N ALA A 140 25.54 8.31 -7.56
CA ALA A 140 25.34 8.66 -8.97
C ALA A 140 24.21 9.67 -9.19
N GLN A 141 23.27 9.79 -8.26
CA GLN A 141 22.10 10.67 -8.34
C GLN A 141 21.63 11.08 -6.94
N PRO A 142 22.31 12.06 -6.28
CA PRO A 142 22.02 12.42 -4.90
C PRO A 142 20.57 12.82 -4.60
N SER A 143 19.85 13.37 -5.59
CA SER A 143 18.41 13.70 -5.47
C SER A 143 17.51 12.48 -5.25
N MET A 144 18.00 11.28 -5.52
CA MET A 144 17.30 10.01 -5.30
C MET A 144 17.54 9.41 -3.91
N GLY A 145 18.37 10.07 -3.08
CA GLY A 145 18.61 9.60 -1.70
C GLY A 145 17.33 9.54 -0.88
N GLY A 146 17.00 8.36 -0.33
CA GLY A 146 15.80 8.10 0.45
C GLY A 146 14.48 8.17 -0.33
N TYR A 147 14.52 8.22 -1.67
CA TYR A 147 13.34 8.30 -2.53
C TYR A 147 12.43 7.08 -2.33
N GLN A 148 11.13 7.32 -2.28
CA GLN A 148 10.12 6.29 -2.06
C GLN A 148 9.25 6.13 -3.31
N LEU A 149 9.62 5.17 -4.17
CA LEU A 149 8.91 4.87 -5.40
C LEU A 149 7.71 3.97 -5.12
N MET A 150 6.50 4.45 -5.41
CA MET A 150 5.31 3.63 -5.38
C MET A 150 5.32 2.59 -6.50
N VAL A 151 5.45 1.31 -6.15
CA VAL A 151 5.52 0.18 -7.08
C VAL A 151 4.13 -0.29 -7.47
N SER A 152 3.24 -0.43 -6.48
CA SER A 152 1.84 -0.83 -6.69
C SER A 152 1.00 -0.30 -5.54
N ALA A 153 -0.22 0.15 -5.83
CA ALA A 153 -1.14 0.62 -4.81
C ALA A 153 -2.59 0.52 -5.28
N ASP A 154 -3.48 0.26 -4.35
CA ASP A 154 -4.92 0.34 -4.58
C ASP A 154 -5.67 0.68 -3.30
N ILE A 155 -6.96 0.98 -3.44
CA ILE A 155 -7.90 1.24 -2.37
C ILE A 155 -8.99 0.17 -2.36
N PHE A 156 -9.34 -0.29 -1.17
CA PHE A 156 -10.45 -1.21 -0.98
C PHE A 156 -11.47 -0.62 0.00
N ARG A 157 -12.71 -0.50 -0.45
CA ARG A 157 -13.81 0.01 0.36
C ARG A 157 -14.40 -1.09 1.22
N GLY A 158 -14.22 -1.02 2.52
CA GLY A 158 -14.51 -2.09 3.47
C GLY A 158 -15.97 -2.56 3.52
N ARG A 159 -16.92 -1.71 3.15
CA ARG A 159 -18.34 -2.09 3.02
C ARG A 159 -18.59 -3.17 1.98
N TYR A 160 -17.68 -3.35 1.01
CA TYR A 160 -17.78 -4.34 -0.07
C TYR A 160 -16.93 -5.60 0.19
N ARG A 161 -16.46 -5.82 1.42
CA ARG A 161 -15.57 -6.93 1.78
C ARG A 161 -16.14 -8.32 1.47
N GLU A 162 -17.46 -8.46 1.47
CA GLU A 162 -18.12 -9.75 1.20
C GLU A 162 -18.60 -9.83 -0.26
N ARG A 163 -19.18 -8.75 -0.77
CA ARG A 163 -19.73 -8.68 -2.13
C ARG A 163 -19.70 -7.23 -2.64
N LEU A 164 -19.33 -7.05 -3.91
CA LEU A 164 -19.28 -5.73 -4.55
C LEU A 164 -20.66 -5.13 -4.81
N ASP A 165 -21.69 -5.94 -4.91
CA ASP A 165 -23.09 -5.54 -5.19
C ASP A 165 -23.95 -5.39 -3.92
N SER A 166 -23.39 -5.71 -2.75
CA SER A 166 -24.14 -5.74 -1.48
C SER A 166 -23.31 -5.14 -0.35
N PRO A 167 -23.30 -3.80 -0.19
CA PRO A 167 -22.52 -3.15 0.85
C PRO A 167 -23.06 -3.49 2.24
N LYS A 168 -22.17 -3.76 3.19
CA LYS A 168 -22.49 -4.06 4.58
C LYS A 168 -21.67 -3.19 5.53
N ALA A 169 -22.30 -2.75 6.61
CA ALA A 169 -21.60 -2.06 7.70
C ALA A 169 -20.44 -2.91 8.25
N ILE A 170 -19.40 -2.24 8.69
CA ILE A 170 -18.30 -2.83 9.44
C ILE A 170 -18.71 -2.88 10.91
N ALA A 171 -18.48 -4.01 11.57
CA ALA A 171 -18.64 -4.10 13.02
C ALA A 171 -17.51 -3.31 13.70
N SER A 172 -17.89 -2.29 14.51
CA SER A 172 -16.93 -1.41 15.18
C SER A 172 -15.99 -2.21 16.09
N ASN A 173 -14.69 -1.92 15.96
CA ASN A 173 -13.59 -2.52 16.73
C ASN A 173 -13.44 -4.04 16.58
N VAL A 174 -14.07 -4.66 15.60
CA VAL A 174 -13.91 -6.10 15.31
C VAL A 174 -12.88 -6.27 14.21
N PRO A 175 -11.82 -7.07 14.40
CA PRO A 175 -10.87 -7.42 13.34
C PRO A 175 -11.59 -8.16 12.20
N LEU A 176 -11.40 -7.67 10.99
CA LEU A 176 -11.97 -8.26 9.77
C LEU A 176 -10.87 -8.40 8.73
N LEU A 177 -10.93 -9.47 7.94
CA LEU A 177 -10.03 -9.66 6.80
C LEU A 177 -10.54 -8.85 5.60
N TYR A 178 -9.66 -8.03 5.05
CA TYR A 178 -9.83 -7.34 3.77
C TYR A 178 -8.83 -7.92 2.78
N LYS A 179 -9.33 -8.69 1.82
CA LYS A 179 -8.50 -9.31 0.79
C LYS A 179 -8.80 -8.68 -0.57
N PHE A 180 -7.78 -8.08 -1.19
CA PHE A 180 -7.90 -7.44 -2.49
C PHE A 180 -6.58 -7.43 -3.25
N THR A 181 -6.69 -7.40 -4.57
CA THR A 181 -5.53 -7.36 -5.45
C THR A 181 -5.04 -5.93 -5.65
N LEU A 182 -3.74 -5.78 -5.79
CA LEU A 182 -3.12 -4.53 -6.23
C LEU A 182 -2.84 -4.62 -7.75
N PRO A 183 -2.60 -3.51 -8.44
CA PRO A 183 -2.22 -3.50 -9.86
C PRO A 183 -1.02 -4.38 -10.16
N THR A 184 -1.05 -5.02 -11.33
CA THR A 184 0.01 -5.90 -11.80
C THR A 184 1.31 -5.16 -12.03
N VAL A 185 2.43 -5.74 -11.58
CA VAL A 185 3.76 -5.14 -11.63
C VAL A 185 4.81 -6.10 -12.19
N ASN A 186 5.92 -5.53 -12.66
CA ASN A 186 7.20 -6.21 -12.86
C ASN A 186 8.29 -5.28 -12.34
N HIS A 187 8.80 -5.58 -11.14
CA HIS A 187 9.73 -4.73 -10.41
C HIS A 187 10.85 -5.54 -9.77
N VAL A 188 12.01 -4.92 -9.64
CA VAL A 188 13.15 -5.45 -8.91
C VAL A 188 13.51 -4.47 -7.81
N PHE A 189 13.34 -4.89 -6.56
CA PHE A 189 13.94 -4.20 -5.41
C PHE A 189 15.43 -4.59 -5.38
N LEU A 190 16.31 -3.59 -5.41
CA LEU A 190 17.75 -3.80 -5.49
C LEU A 190 18.39 -3.99 -4.10
N PRO A 191 19.60 -4.59 -4.01
CA PRO A 191 20.39 -4.57 -2.79
C PRO A 191 20.63 -3.13 -2.31
N GLY A 192 20.58 -2.92 -1.01
CA GLY A 192 20.64 -1.58 -0.41
C GLY A 192 19.32 -0.86 -0.28
N HIS A 193 18.28 -1.28 -1.00
CA HIS A 193 16.92 -0.77 -0.89
C HIS A 193 16.15 -1.41 0.28
N ARG A 194 14.93 -0.93 0.53
CA ARG A 194 13.96 -1.54 1.45
C ARG A 194 12.62 -1.70 0.76
N ILE A 195 11.87 -2.72 1.13
CA ILE A 195 10.47 -2.83 0.77
C ILE A 195 9.66 -2.15 1.87
N MET A 196 8.75 -1.24 1.48
CA MET A 196 7.84 -0.59 2.43
C MET A 196 6.40 -0.90 2.04
N VAL A 197 5.55 -1.08 3.07
CA VAL A 197 4.10 -1.15 2.93
C VAL A 197 3.51 0.01 3.69
N GLN A 198 2.74 0.87 3.01
CA GLN A 198 1.95 1.90 3.66
C GLN A 198 0.48 1.48 3.72
N VAL A 199 -0.17 1.75 4.86
CA VAL A 199 -1.61 1.56 5.07
C VAL A 199 -2.22 2.87 5.55
N GLN A 200 -3.29 3.31 4.90
CA GLN A 200 -4.03 4.54 5.21
C GLN A 200 -5.52 4.37 4.86
N SER A 201 -6.39 5.30 5.29
CA SER A 201 -7.85 5.19 5.07
C SER A 201 -8.45 6.26 4.16
N SER A 202 -7.60 7.00 3.46
CA SER A 202 -8.04 7.98 2.45
C SER A 202 -6.93 8.26 1.45
N TRP A 203 -7.29 8.68 0.24
CA TRP A 203 -6.33 9.05 -0.82
C TRP A 203 -6.98 10.13 -1.71
N PHE A 204 -7.15 11.29 -1.11
CA PHE A 204 -7.94 12.38 -1.70
C PHE A 204 -7.07 13.35 -2.53
N PRO A 205 -7.54 13.85 -3.68
CA PRO A 205 -8.85 13.66 -4.30
C PRO A 205 -8.91 12.54 -5.35
N LEU A 206 -7.93 11.63 -5.41
CA LEU A 206 -7.97 10.50 -6.35
C LEU A 206 -9.23 9.66 -6.11
N TYR A 207 -9.55 9.45 -4.83
CA TYR A 207 -10.80 8.84 -4.39
C TYR A 207 -11.57 9.78 -3.46
N ASP A 208 -12.88 9.64 -3.44
CA ASP A 208 -13.77 10.34 -2.52
C ASP A 208 -13.50 9.89 -1.06
N ARG A 209 -13.81 10.76 -0.11
CA ARG A 209 -13.61 10.47 1.31
C ARG A 209 -14.70 9.55 1.83
N ASN A 210 -14.32 8.52 2.55
CA ASN A 210 -15.26 7.70 3.30
C ASN A 210 -15.71 8.47 4.56
N PRO A 211 -17.02 8.59 4.85
CA PRO A 211 -17.51 9.24 6.06
C PRO A 211 -17.17 8.47 7.34
N GLN A 212 -16.72 7.22 7.25
CA GLN A 212 -16.43 6.29 8.35
C GLN A 212 -17.67 5.95 9.20
N THR A 213 -18.83 6.36 8.70
CA THR A 213 -20.15 5.98 9.16
C THR A 213 -20.87 5.30 8.01
N PHE A 214 -21.46 4.14 8.26
CA PHE A 214 -22.20 3.46 7.21
C PHE A 214 -23.47 4.24 6.85
N VAL A 215 -23.48 4.72 5.62
CA VAL A 215 -24.63 5.40 4.99
C VAL A 215 -25.02 4.65 3.73
N PRO A 216 -26.29 4.70 3.28
CA PRO A 216 -26.74 3.98 2.09
C PRO A 216 -25.92 4.31 0.84
N ASN A 217 -25.56 5.60 0.68
CA ASN A 217 -24.74 6.06 -0.43
C ASN A 217 -23.76 7.13 0.05
N ILE A 218 -22.46 6.88 -0.10
CA ILE A 218 -21.39 7.78 0.35
C ILE A 218 -21.47 9.16 -0.32
N PHE A 219 -21.87 9.23 -1.60
CA PHE A 219 -21.99 10.49 -2.33
C PHE A 219 -23.14 11.40 -1.81
N TRP A 220 -24.05 10.83 -1.01
CA TRP A 220 -25.15 11.55 -0.37
C TRP A 220 -24.92 11.73 1.14
N ALA A 221 -23.72 11.40 1.61
CA ALA A 221 -23.35 11.59 3.01
C ALA A 221 -23.38 13.08 3.36
N LYS A 222 -23.98 13.37 4.52
CA LYS A 222 -24.09 14.73 5.05
C LYS A 222 -22.87 15.08 5.90
N PRO A 223 -22.57 16.35 6.18
CA PRO A 223 -21.42 16.74 7.01
C PRO A 223 -21.35 16.01 8.36
N GLU A 224 -22.48 15.77 8.99
CA GLU A 224 -22.59 15.07 10.30
C GLU A 224 -22.27 13.57 10.23
N ASP A 225 -22.28 12.96 9.04
CA ASP A 225 -21.92 11.56 8.85
C ASP A 225 -20.38 11.34 8.87
N TYR A 226 -19.62 12.40 8.54
CA TYR A 226 -18.17 12.33 8.51
C TYR A 226 -17.58 12.40 9.91
N LYS A 227 -17.06 11.27 10.40
CA LYS A 227 -16.51 11.13 11.76
C LYS A 227 -15.09 10.63 11.74
N LYS A 228 -14.30 11.09 12.70
CA LYS A 228 -12.99 10.47 12.97
C LYS A 228 -13.19 9.04 13.45
N ALA A 229 -12.28 8.16 13.03
CA ALA A 229 -12.25 6.80 13.51
C ALA A 229 -10.81 6.36 13.81
N THR A 230 -10.65 5.55 14.85
CA THR A 230 -9.41 4.82 15.11
C THR A 230 -9.38 3.60 14.22
N GLN A 231 -8.31 3.48 13.46
CA GLN A 231 -8.05 2.37 12.55
C GLN A 231 -6.92 1.52 13.15
N ARG A 232 -7.08 0.21 13.19
CA ARG A 232 -6.07 -0.73 13.66
C ARG A 232 -5.73 -1.73 12.60
N VAL A 233 -4.44 -1.96 12.39
CA VAL A 233 -3.90 -2.97 11.49
C VAL A 233 -3.19 -4.01 12.31
N PHE A 234 -3.68 -5.24 12.26
CA PHE A 234 -3.20 -6.36 13.07
C PHE A 234 -2.03 -7.07 12.37
N HIS A 235 -1.05 -7.51 13.15
CA HIS A 235 0.19 -8.11 12.64
C HIS A 235 0.68 -9.31 13.45
N SER A 236 -0.15 -9.92 14.30
CA SER A 236 0.28 -11.05 15.13
C SER A 236 -0.73 -12.17 15.21
N GLY A 237 -0.26 -13.37 15.47
CA GLY A 237 -1.08 -14.56 15.69
C GLY A 237 -2.03 -14.87 14.53
N GLU A 238 -3.28 -15.13 14.85
CA GLU A 238 -4.35 -15.44 13.88
C GLU A 238 -4.73 -14.24 13.00
N HIS A 239 -4.28 -13.05 13.37
CA HIS A 239 -4.58 -11.77 12.71
C HIS A 239 -3.38 -11.19 11.97
N ALA A 240 -2.43 -12.02 11.56
CA ALA A 240 -1.26 -11.56 10.81
C ALA A 240 -1.66 -11.00 9.45
N SER A 241 -1.47 -9.70 9.25
CA SER A 241 -1.59 -9.06 7.93
C SER A 241 -0.33 -9.29 7.10
N PHE A 242 -0.51 -9.47 5.80
CA PHE A 242 0.61 -9.61 4.87
C PHE A 242 0.21 -9.17 3.45
N ILE A 243 1.22 -8.85 2.67
CA ILE A 243 1.08 -8.69 1.23
C ILE A 243 1.67 -9.93 0.56
N GLU A 244 0.84 -10.70 -0.14
CA GLU A 244 1.32 -11.80 -0.96
C GLU A 244 1.97 -11.24 -2.22
N LEU A 245 3.29 -11.34 -2.31
CA LEU A 245 4.08 -10.87 -3.44
C LEU A 245 4.31 -12.00 -4.44
N PRO A 246 4.14 -11.76 -5.76
CA PRO A 246 4.48 -12.72 -6.81
C PRO A 246 6.01 -12.74 -7.03
N VAL A 247 6.76 -13.37 -6.12
CA VAL A 247 8.22 -13.39 -6.13
C VAL A 247 8.73 -14.32 -7.22
N VAL A 248 9.68 -13.84 -8.01
CA VAL A 248 10.38 -14.60 -9.05
C VAL A 248 11.57 -15.31 -8.44
N GLU A 249 11.65 -16.61 -8.62
CA GLU A 249 12.83 -17.39 -8.26
C GLU A 249 14.02 -16.96 -9.15
N MET A 250 15.00 -16.31 -8.55
CA MET A 250 16.24 -15.93 -9.25
C MET A 250 17.22 -17.11 -9.15
N LYS A 251 17.56 -17.68 -10.31
CA LYS A 251 18.56 -18.74 -10.45
C LYS A 251 19.96 -18.16 -10.40
#